data_541a780de6fe054c32369583eeee1bc2
#
_entry.id   541a780de6fe054c32369583eeee1bc2
#
_cell.length_a   1.000
_cell.length_b   1.000
_cell.length_c   1.000
_cell.angle_alpha   90.00
_cell.angle_beta   90.00
_cell.angle_gamma   90.00
#
_symmetry.space_group_name_H-M   'P 1'
#
loop_
_entity.id
_entity.type
_entity.pdbx_description
1 polymer ?
#
loop_
_entity_poly.entity_id
_entity_poly.type
_entity_poly.pdbx_seq_one_letter_code
_entity_poly.pdbx_strand_id
1 'polypeptide(L)'
;MTSLKAFWVISFIAYQTFFAKVNGAKSHVPALYVFGDSGLDAGNNNNLKTLAKANVAPYGIDFNNKSTGRYTNGKTFADLIAIKLGLPFSPPYLGISESERYLVTAGVNYASGACGILNDTKFGECLSLDKQIEYFTSTVMKDLPKHFESKNKLKHHLSKSIYLIVIGSNDYSLNYFQHENIEPAEFADYLLEQLACKIKTIYELGARKFIVGTANQLGCSPSQFCNEIINQKVKPSSDKLPNVIQKLQNELSGSSFVYVDSFNFFNRIRNSPKKYGFTNITKPCYQEGVSLCSNRKKYYFWDKHGHTTEAAIKIYAKECFSGSKLCFPMNIKKLARSYLKDSLKE
;
A
#
# COMPACT_ATOMS: atom_id res chain seq x y z
N MET A 1 5.04 -10.48 -35.80
CA MET A 1 4.64 -10.47 -34.36
C MET A 1 5.35 -9.41 -33.51
N THR A 2 6.21 -8.58 -34.08
CA THR A 2 7.01 -7.52 -33.41
C THR A 2 6.30 -6.16 -33.31
N SER A 3 5.28 -5.90 -34.11
CA SER A 3 4.64 -4.56 -34.15
C SER A 3 3.61 -4.28 -33.03
N LEU A 4 2.91 -5.32 -32.53
CA LEU A 4 1.92 -5.14 -31.47
C LEU A 4 2.57 -4.82 -30.09
N LYS A 5 3.73 -5.40 -29.79
CA LYS A 5 4.44 -5.16 -28.52
C LYS A 5 5.01 -3.73 -28.43
N ALA A 6 5.51 -3.21 -29.54
CA ALA A 6 6.01 -1.82 -29.61
C ALA A 6 4.88 -0.79 -29.40
N PHE A 7 3.67 -1.08 -29.85
CA PHE A 7 2.49 -0.20 -29.70
C PHE A 7 2.06 -0.05 -28.23
N TRP A 8 2.17 -1.10 -27.41
CA TRP A 8 1.84 -1.05 -25.99
C TRP A 8 2.87 -0.30 -25.15
N VAL A 9 4.16 -0.41 -25.49
CA VAL A 9 5.26 0.31 -24.79
C VAL A 9 5.17 1.81 -25.07
N ILE A 10 4.96 2.21 -26.32
CA ILE A 10 4.78 3.62 -26.69
C ILE A 10 3.52 4.19 -26.03
N SER A 11 2.46 3.42 -25.91
CA SER A 11 1.22 3.79 -25.22
C SER A 11 1.44 3.99 -23.72
N PHE A 12 2.27 3.15 -23.05
CA PHE A 12 2.52 3.24 -21.61
C PHE A 12 3.44 4.43 -21.26
N ILE A 13 4.51 4.66 -22.03
CA ILE A 13 5.40 5.81 -21.87
C ILE A 13 4.66 7.11 -22.24
N ALA A 14 3.87 7.10 -23.32
CA ALA A 14 3.02 8.24 -23.71
C ALA A 14 1.94 8.53 -22.64
N TYR A 15 1.39 7.50 -21.99
CA TYR A 15 0.45 7.65 -20.90
C TYR A 15 1.11 8.27 -19.65
N GLN A 16 2.32 7.85 -19.30
CA GLN A 16 3.08 8.45 -18.18
C GLN A 16 3.47 9.89 -18.46
N THR A 17 3.93 10.19 -19.69
CA THR A 17 4.31 11.57 -20.09
C THR A 17 3.10 12.47 -20.29
N PHE A 18 1.95 11.94 -20.72
CA PHE A 18 0.71 12.67 -20.86
C PHE A 18 0.13 13.05 -19.50
N PHE A 19 0.12 12.15 -18.49
CA PHE A 19 -0.33 12.48 -17.14
C PHE A 19 0.60 13.49 -16.45
N ALA A 20 1.89 13.42 -16.65
CA ALA A 20 2.85 14.41 -16.14
C ALA A 20 2.65 15.80 -16.79
N LYS A 21 2.25 15.85 -18.07
CA LYS A 21 1.95 17.10 -18.79
C LYS A 21 0.57 17.70 -18.49
N VAL A 22 -0.44 16.87 -18.22
CA VAL A 22 -1.84 17.33 -18.02
C VAL A 22 -2.01 18.06 -16.69
N ASN A 23 -1.21 17.76 -15.66
CA ASN A 23 -1.41 18.38 -14.35
C ASN A 23 -0.54 19.61 -14.06
N GLY A 24 0.41 20.01 -14.91
CA GLY A 24 1.22 21.23 -14.75
C GLY A 24 1.85 21.46 -13.37
N ALA A 25 1.52 20.60 -12.40
CA ALA A 25 2.00 20.67 -11.02
C ALA A 25 3.30 19.90 -10.89
N LYS A 26 4.34 20.59 -10.47
CA LYS A 26 5.63 19.98 -10.14
C LYS A 26 5.38 18.91 -9.06
N SER A 27 5.80 17.67 -9.33
CA SER A 27 5.73 16.57 -8.35
C SER A 27 6.39 16.99 -7.04
N HIS A 28 5.79 16.60 -5.92
CA HIS A 28 6.31 16.91 -4.59
C HIS A 28 7.50 16.04 -4.20
N VAL A 29 7.63 14.85 -4.82
CA VAL A 29 8.68 13.86 -4.57
C VAL A 29 8.99 13.13 -5.89
N PRO A 30 10.19 12.55 -6.07
CA PRO A 30 10.55 11.90 -7.32
C PRO A 30 9.82 10.58 -7.58
N ALA A 31 9.51 9.80 -6.53
CA ALA A 31 8.89 8.50 -6.68
C ALA A 31 8.02 8.09 -5.48
N LEU A 32 7.09 7.14 -5.72
CA LEU A 32 6.34 6.42 -4.71
C LEU A 32 6.60 4.91 -4.86
N TYR A 33 7.34 4.32 -3.91
CA TYR A 33 7.55 2.89 -3.81
C TYR A 33 6.52 2.30 -2.85
N VAL A 34 5.85 1.19 -3.25
CA VAL A 34 4.70 0.65 -2.54
C VAL A 34 4.94 -0.80 -2.15
N PHE A 35 4.78 -1.10 -0.86
CA PHE A 35 4.88 -2.43 -0.26
C PHE A 35 3.58 -2.71 0.52
N GLY A 36 3.10 -3.93 0.46
CA GLY A 36 1.86 -4.23 1.16
C GLY A 36 1.21 -5.54 0.75
N ASP A 37 -0.05 -5.64 1.14
CA ASP A 37 -0.92 -6.77 0.83
C ASP A 37 -1.95 -6.41 -0.27
N SER A 38 -3.08 -7.14 -0.28
CA SER A 38 -4.17 -6.94 -1.25
C SER A 38 -4.74 -5.51 -1.26
N GLY A 39 -4.68 -4.79 -0.13
CA GLY A 39 -5.15 -3.40 -0.06
C GLY A 39 -4.38 -2.43 -0.94
N LEU A 40 -3.14 -2.78 -1.31
CA LEU A 40 -2.26 -1.96 -2.13
C LEU A 40 -1.85 -2.62 -3.46
N ASP A 41 -2.11 -3.92 -3.66
CA ASP A 41 -1.73 -4.65 -4.89
C ASP A 41 -2.29 -3.96 -6.13
N ALA A 42 -1.41 -3.67 -7.09
CA ALA A 42 -1.76 -3.05 -8.37
C ALA A 42 -1.89 -4.07 -9.52
N GLY A 43 -1.72 -5.38 -9.22
CA GLY A 43 -1.83 -6.49 -10.17
C GLY A 43 -0.64 -7.46 -10.16
N ASN A 44 0.22 -7.47 -9.13
CA ASN A 44 1.30 -8.45 -9.02
C ASN A 44 0.76 -9.89 -9.00
N ASN A 45 -0.35 -10.13 -8.26
CA ASN A 45 -0.95 -11.45 -8.16
C ASN A 45 -1.49 -12.00 -9.49
N ASN A 46 -1.69 -11.15 -10.51
CA ASN A 46 -2.12 -11.61 -11.84
C ASN A 46 -1.14 -12.63 -12.45
N ASN A 47 0.15 -12.49 -12.14
CA ASN A 47 1.25 -13.27 -12.70
C ASN A 47 1.68 -14.46 -11.82
N LEU A 48 1.00 -14.70 -10.69
CA LEU A 48 1.31 -15.73 -9.72
C LEU A 48 0.35 -16.92 -9.82
N LYS A 49 0.78 -18.11 -9.37
CA LYS A 49 -0.04 -19.32 -9.25
C LYS A 49 -0.85 -19.27 -7.95
N THR A 50 -1.89 -18.48 -7.92
CA THR A 50 -2.75 -18.26 -6.76
C THR A 50 -4.20 -18.05 -7.16
N LEU A 51 -5.12 -18.35 -6.23
CA LEU A 51 -6.54 -18.00 -6.34
C LEU A 51 -6.81 -16.59 -5.79
N ALA A 52 -5.88 -16.01 -5.03
CA ALA A 52 -5.99 -14.62 -4.55
C ALA A 52 -5.74 -13.65 -5.71
N LYS A 53 -6.77 -13.41 -6.52
CA LYS A 53 -6.74 -12.53 -7.70
C LYS A 53 -7.95 -11.61 -7.74
N ALA A 54 -7.74 -10.40 -8.25
CA ALA A 54 -8.77 -9.39 -8.47
C ALA A 54 -8.75 -8.88 -9.94
N ASN A 55 -8.35 -9.75 -10.87
CA ASN A 55 -8.29 -9.46 -12.31
C ASN A 55 -9.54 -9.95 -13.07
N VAL A 56 -10.66 -10.07 -12.38
CA VAL A 56 -11.97 -10.48 -12.90
C VAL A 56 -13.02 -9.43 -12.58
N ALA A 57 -14.02 -9.29 -13.43
CA ALA A 57 -15.17 -8.43 -13.16
C ALA A 57 -15.94 -8.94 -11.91
N PRO A 58 -16.45 -8.05 -11.07
CA PRO A 58 -16.58 -6.60 -11.23
C PRO A 58 -15.47 -5.77 -10.56
N TYR A 59 -14.33 -6.37 -10.13
CA TYR A 59 -13.19 -5.58 -9.69
C TYR A 59 -12.81 -4.57 -10.78
N GLY A 60 -12.47 -3.34 -10.41
CA GLY A 60 -12.11 -2.29 -11.35
C GLY A 60 -13.26 -1.70 -12.18
N ILE A 61 -14.53 -1.98 -11.83
CA ILE A 61 -15.70 -1.41 -12.53
C ILE A 61 -15.67 0.14 -12.56
N ASP A 62 -15.12 0.79 -11.53
CA ASP A 62 -14.91 2.24 -11.48
C ASP A 62 -13.47 2.63 -11.89
N PHE A 63 -12.67 1.68 -12.37
CA PHE A 63 -11.35 1.87 -12.99
C PHE A 63 -11.44 1.67 -14.51
N ASN A 64 -12.35 2.42 -15.15
CA ASN A 64 -12.68 2.32 -16.58
C ASN A 64 -13.10 0.89 -17.00
N ASN A 65 -13.81 0.16 -16.15
CA ASN A 65 -14.21 -1.24 -16.34
C ASN A 65 -13.02 -2.19 -16.60
N LYS A 66 -11.85 -1.90 -16.02
CA LYS A 66 -10.63 -2.71 -16.17
C LYS A 66 -10.29 -3.41 -14.85
N SER A 67 -10.43 -4.74 -14.85
CA SER A 67 -10.02 -5.60 -13.74
C SER A 67 -8.50 -5.79 -13.76
N THR A 68 -7.78 -4.87 -13.13
CA THR A 68 -6.31 -4.79 -13.22
C THR A 68 -5.58 -5.63 -12.17
N GLY A 69 -6.30 -6.28 -11.25
CA GLY A 69 -5.75 -6.97 -10.09
C GLY A 69 -5.80 -6.14 -8.80
N ARG A 70 -6.40 -4.94 -8.83
CA ARG A 70 -6.69 -4.14 -7.64
C ARG A 70 -7.90 -4.70 -6.91
N TYR A 71 -7.76 -4.99 -5.62
CA TYR A 71 -8.83 -5.59 -4.78
C TYR A 71 -9.88 -4.54 -4.35
N THR A 72 -10.40 -3.80 -5.30
CA THR A 72 -11.43 -2.76 -5.09
C THR A 72 -12.21 -2.53 -6.39
N ASN A 73 -13.30 -1.78 -6.30
CA ASN A 73 -14.05 -1.35 -7.49
C ASN A 73 -13.31 -0.28 -8.33
N GLY A 74 -12.24 0.33 -7.81
CA GLY A 74 -11.57 1.43 -8.48
C GLY A 74 -10.09 1.56 -8.11
N LYS A 75 -9.68 2.76 -7.68
CA LYS A 75 -8.29 3.08 -7.30
C LYS A 75 -7.97 2.61 -5.89
N THR A 76 -6.75 2.10 -5.70
CA THR A 76 -6.20 1.79 -4.37
C THR A 76 -5.77 3.05 -3.61
N PHE A 77 -5.42 2.89 -2.34
CA PHE A 77 -4.84 3.98 -1.54
C PHE A 77 -3.54 4.49 -2.15
N ALA A 78 -2.67 3.60 -2.65
CA ALA A 78 -1.42 3.97 -3.33
C ALA A 78 -1.68 4.81 -4.58
N ASP A 79 -2.66 4.45 -5.42
CA ASP A 79 -3.03 5.22 -6.60
C ASP A 79 -3.48 6.64 -6.24
N LEU A 80 -4.32 6.77 -5.20
CA LEU A 80 -4.83 8.07 -4.78
C LEU A 80 -3.75 8.95 -4.15
N ILE A 81 -2.79 8.36 -3.44
CA ILE A 81 -1.62 9.09 -2.91
C ILE A 81 -0.71 9.52 -4.07
N ALA A 82 -0.45 8.66 -5.06
CA ALA A 82 0.31 9.03 -6.26
C ALA A 82 -0.30 10.26 -6.97
N ILE A 83 -1.62 10.26 -7.21
CA ILE A 83 -2.34 11.42 -7.78
C ILE A 83 -2.08 12.70 -6.94
N LYS A 84 -2.20 12.60 -5.62
CA LYS A 84 -2.02 13.76 -4.72
C LYS A 84 -0.59 14.27 -4.66
N LEU A 85 0.38 13.41 -4.93
CA LEU A 85 1.80 13.73 -5.03
C LEU A 85 2.18 14.30 -6.41
N GLY A 86 1.29 14.23 -7.41
CA GLY A 86 1.57 14.59 -8.79
C GLY A 86 2.40 13.53 -9.53
N LEU A 87 2.30 12.27 -9.11
CA LEU A 87 3.00 11.13 -9.70
C LEU A 87 2.04 10.27 -10.55
N PRO A 88 2.55 9.54 -11.55
CA PRO A 88 1.83 8.43 -12.15
C PRO A 88 1.57 7.33 -11.12
N PHE A 89 0.66 6.39 -11.43
CA PHE A 89 0.49 5.19 -10.61
C PHE A 89 1.75 4.35 -10.64
N SER A 90 2.15 3.84 -9.48
CA SER A 90 3.26 2.88 -9.39
C SER A 90 2.82 1.55 -10.02
N PRO A 91 3.43 1.11 -11.13
CA PRO A 91 3.05 -0.13 -11.80
C PRO A 91 3.43 -1.35 -10.96
N PRO A 92 2.71 -2.50 -11.09
CA PRO A 92 3.07 -3.73 -10.41
C PRO A 92 4.41 -4.27 -10.95
N TYR A 93 5.34 -4.63 -10.07
CA TYR A 93 6.69 -5.08 -10.44
C TYR A 93 6.69 -6.27 -11.41
N LEU A 94 5.83 -7.26 -11.18
CA LEU A 94 5.69 -8.44 -12.04
C LEU A 94 4.99 -8.15 -13.38
N GLY A 95 4.38 -6.98 -13.52
CA GLY A 95 3.78 -6.52 -14.76
C GLY A 95 4.74 -5.76 -15.67
N ILE A 96 5.98 -5.48 -15.21
CA ILE A 96 7.00 -4.75 -15.98
C ILE A 96 8.00 -5.78 -16.53
N SER A 97 8.24 -5.76 -17.84
CA SER A 97 9.29 -6.61 -18.43
C SER A 97 10.67 -6.23 -17.86
N GLU A 98 11.54 -7.22 -17.67
CA GLU A 98 12.87 -6.99 -17.10
C GLU A 98 13.67 -5.96 -17.89
N SER A 99 13.56 -5.97 -19.22
CA SER A 99 14.22 -5.04 -20.12
C SER A 99 13.73 -3.58 -20.01
N GLU A 100 12.57 -3.33 -19.36
CA GLU A 100 11.95 -2.01 -19.27
C GLU A 100 11.95 -1.45 -17.85
N ARG A 101 12.31 -2.24 -16.83
CA ARG A 101 12.29 -1.80 -15.42
C ARG A 101 13.09 -0.55 -15.16
N TYR A 102 14.23 -0.37 -15.85
CA TYR A 102 15.10 0.81 -15.70
C TYR A 102 14.42 2.12 -16.14
N LEU A 103 13.35 2.05 -16.94
CA LEU A 103 12.58 3.22 -17.37
C LEU A 103 11.58 3.70 -16.32
N VAL A 104 11.26 2.86 -15.33
CA VAL A 104 10.24 3.15 -14.32
C VAL A 104 10.88 3.84 -13.12
N THR A 105 11.05 5.15 -13.21
CA THR A 105 11.73 5.95 -12.19
C THR A 105 10.78 6.63 -11.20
N ALA A 106 9.49 6.73 -11.51
CA ALA A 106 8.50 7.36 -10.63
C ALA A 106 7.98 6.46 -9.50
N GLY A 107 8.58 5.27 -9.32
CA GLY A 107 8.25 4.29 -8.30
C GLY A 107 7.54 3.06 -8.83
N VAL A 108 7.63 1.97 -8.07
CA VAL A 108 7.12 0.63 -8.39
C VAL A 108 6.26 0.11 -7.24
N ASN A 109 5.25 -0.68 -7.55
CA ASN A 109 4.39 -1.34 -6.60
C ASN A 109 4.79 -2.83 -6.47
N TYR A 110 5.24 -3.24 -5.27
CA TYR A 110 5.64 -4.61 -4.94
C TYR A 110 4.55 -5.34 -4.14
N ALA A 111 3.48 -4.66 -3.73
CA ALA A 111 2.42 -5.23 -2.90
C ALA A 111 1.76 -6.45 -3.56
N SER A 112 1.38 -7.43 -2.73
CA SER A 112 0.85 -8.71 -3.20
C SER A 112 -0.25 -9.21 -2.28
N GLY A 113 -1.40 -9.55 -2.86
CA GLY A 113 -2.54 -10.09 -2.11
C GLY A 113 -2.24 -11.41 -1.42
N ALA A 114 -2.85 -11.62 -0.26
CA ALA A 114 -2.78 -12.84 0.55
C ALA A 114 -1.39 -13.20 1.11
N CYS A 115 -0.48 -12.24 1.18
CA CYS A 115 0.80 -12.35 1.87
C CYS A 115 0.89 -11.40 3.08
N GLY A 116 1.80 -11.70 4.00
CA GLY A 116 2.04 -10.94 5.22
C GLY A 116 3.47 -10.41 5.35
N ILE A 117 3.73 -9.91 6.54
CA ILE A 117 5.06 -9.54 7.03
C ILE A 117 5.91 -10.81 7.18
N LEU A 118 5.29 -11.87 7.72
CA LEU A 118 5.92 -13.17 7.94
C LEU A 118 5.92 -13.99 6.66
N ASN A 119 6.98 -14.76 6.42
CA ASN A 119 7.15 -15.55 5.20
C ASN A 119 6.21 -16.74 5.10
N ASP A 120 5.74 -17.25 6.22
CA ASP A 120 4.78 -18.33 6.32
C ASP A 120 3.33 -17.87 6.22
N THR A 121 3.07 -16.56 6.33
CA THR A 121 1.77 -15.95 6.09
C THR A 121 1.48 -15.89 4.59
N LYS A 122 0.69 -16.85 4.09
CA LYS A 122 0.35 -16.93 2.66
C LYS A 122 -0.91 -17.74 2.39
N PHE A 123 -1.58 -17.40 1.29
CA PHE A 123 -2.61 -18.23 0.67
C PHE A 123 -2.27 -18.41 -0.81
N GLY A 124 -1.75 -19.59 -1.17
CA GLY A 124 -1.17 -19.84 -2.49
C GLY A 124 0.17 -19.13 -2.70
N GLU A 125 0.56 -18.92 -3.94
CA GLU A 125 1.75 -18.14 -4.27
C GLU A 125 1.48 -16.66 -4.11
N CYS A 126 2.34 -15.96 -3.38
CA CYS A 126 2.28 -14.51 -3.20
C CYS A 126 3.68 -13.95 -2.84
N LEU A 127 3.83 -12.64 -2.82
CA LEU A 127 5.08 -11.96 -2.47
C LEU A 127 5.03 -11.56 -0.99
N SER A 128 5.71 -12.31 -0.10
CA SER A 128 5.93 -11.87 1.28
C SER A 128 6.68 -10.53 1.32
N LEU A 129 6.65 -9.84 2.45
CA LEU A 129 7.38 -8.56 2.56
C LEU A 129 8.88 -8.73 2.27
N ASP A 130 9.49 -9.87 2.63
CA ASP A 130 10.87 -10.18 2.24
C ASP A 130 11.04 -10.25 0.72
N LYS A 131 10.13 -10.92 0.02
CA LYS A 131 10.21 -11.02 -1.44
C LYS A 131 9.97 -9.67 -2.13
N GLN A 132 9.10 -8.84 -1.57
CA GLN A 132 8.90 -7.48 -2.04
C GLN A 132 10.18 -6.64 -1.89
N ILE A 133 10.90 -6.78 -0.77
CA ILE A 133 12.18 -6.10 -0.52
C ILE A 133 13.29 -6.65 -1.42
N GLU A 134 13.32 -7.95 -1.69
CA GLU A 134 14.25 -8.54 -2.67
C GLU A 134 14.06 -7.91 -4.06
N TYR A 135 12.82 -7.73 -4.51
CA TYR A 135 12.53 -7.06 -5.77
C TYR A 135 12.88 -5.57 -5.75
N PHE A 136 12.64 -4.89 -4.62
CA PHE A 136 13.09 -3.52 -4.45
C PHE A 136 14.63 -3.43 -4.47
N THR A 137 15.33 -4.37 -3.86
CA THR A 137 16.81 -4.47 -3.93
C THR A 137 17.25 -4.62 -5.38
N SER A 138 16.61 -5.47 -6.18
CA SER A 138 16.89 -5.57 -7.62
C SER A 138 16.66 -4.24 -8.35
N THR A 139 15.58 -3.53 -8.03
CA THR A 139 15.30 -2.21 -8.60
C THR A 139 16.42 -1.21 -8.28
N VAL A 140 16.89 -1.16 -7.02
CA VAL A 140 17.95 -0.23 -6.59
C VAL A 140 19.31 -0.60 -7.15
N MET A 141 19.65 -1.90 -7.19
CA MET A 141 20.99 -2.36 -7.52
C MET A 141 21.20 -2.67 -9.00
N LYS A 142 20.13 -2.99 -9.75
CA LYS A 142 20.22 -3.43 -11.15
C LYS A 142 19.50 -2.50 -12.14
N ASP A 143 18.30 -2.02 -11.79
CA ASP A 143 17.46 -1.30 -12.74
C ASP A 143 17.76 0.20 -12.74
N LEU A 144 17.62 0.87 -11.61
CA LEU A 144 17.82 2.31 -11.48
C LEU A 144 19.25 2.79 -11.85
N PRO A 145 20.34 2.05 -11.57
CA PRO A 145 21.67 2.46 -12.00
C PRO A 145 21.84 2.61 -13.53
N LYS A 146 21.01 1.93 -14.32
CA LYS A 146 21.00 2.09 -15.79
C LYS A 146 20.38 3.42 -16.24
N HIS A 147 19.60 4.07 -15.36
CA HIS A 147 18.95 5.34 -15.65
C HIS A 147 19.72 6.54 -15.07
N PHE A 148 20.30 6.40 -13.88
CA PHE A 148 20.98 7.50 -13.19
C PHE A 148 22.45 7.56 -13.54
N GLU A 149 22.93 8.73 -13.98
CA GLU A 149 24.31 8.96 -14.42
C GLU A 149 25.36 8.80 -13.29
N SER A 150 24.94 8.89 -12.02
CA SER A 150 25.85 8.75 -10.88
C SER A 150 25.15 8.15 -9.65
N LYS A 151 25.94 7.48 -8.79
CA LYS A 151 25.48 6.96 -7.50
C LYS A 151 24.87 8.05 -6.62
N ASN A 152 25.39 9.27 -6.65
CA ASN A 152 24.89 10.39 -5.86
C ASN A 152 23.52 10.85 -6.35
N LYS A 153 23.26 10.91 -7.67
CA LYS A 153 21.93 11.21 -8.21
C LYS A 153 20.91 10.14 -7.81
N LEU A 154 21.29 8.85 -7.87
CA LEU A 154 20.44 7.75 -7.43
C LEU A 154 20.17 7.85 -5.92
N LYS A 155 21.20 8.05 -5.07
CA LYS A 155 21.03 8.22 -3.62
C LYS A 155 20.09 9.39 -3.29
N HIS A 156 20.24 10.51 -3.99
CA HIS A 156 19.35 11.66 -3.85
C HIS A 156 17.89 11.31 -4.23
N HIS A 157 17.70 10.65 -5.37
CA HIS A 157 16.38 10.18 -5.81
C HIS A 157 15.71 9.29 -4.76
N LEU A 158 16.40 8.27 -4.26
CA LEU A 158 15.88 7.34 -3.24
C LEU A 158 15.56 8.08 -1.94
N SER A 159 16.44 8.96 -1.46
CA SER A 159 16.23 9.68 -0.20
C SER A 159 15.05 10.66 -0.24
N LYS A 160 14.73 11.22 -1.40
CA LYS A 160 13.59 12.15 -1.57
C LYS A 160 12.28 11.44 -1.90
N SER A 161 12.31 10.16 -2.26
CA SER A 161 11.14 9.33 -2.58
C SER A 161 10.35 8.96 -1.32
N ILE A 162 9.09 8.59 -1.51
CA ILE A 162 8.21 8.08 -0.45
C ILE A 162 8.10 6.55 -0.54
N TYR A 163 8.11 5.90 0.62
CA TYR A 163 7.99 4.46 0.81
C TYR A 163 6.71 4.18 1.59
N LEU A 164 5.68 3.67 0.91
CA LEU A 164 4.38 3.32 1.49
C LEU A 164 4.38 1.83 1.84
N ILE A 165 4.23 1.50 3.11
CA ILE A 165 4.25 0.14 3.65
C ILE A 165 2.98 -0.04 4.47
N VAL A 166 1.97 -0.76 3.95
CA VAL A 166 0.74 -1.09 4.70
C VAL A 166 0.49 -2.58 4.54
N ILE A 167 0.73 -3.33 5.62
CA ILE A 167 0.71 -4.79 5.63
C ILE A 167 0.51 -5.30 7.06
N GLY A 168 0.01 -6.52 7.23
CA GLY A 168 -0.13 -7.16 8.53
C GLY A 168 -1.51 -7.76 8.78
N SER A 169 -2.50 -7.46 7.95
CA SER A 169 -3.85 -8.02 8.07
C SER A 169 -3.86 -9.53 7.86
N ASN A 170 -3.10 -10.01 6.90
CA ASN A 170 -3.01 -11.43 6.59
C ASN A 170 -2.25 -12.21 7.67
N ASP A 171 -1.29 -11.60 8.36
CA ASP A 171 -0.58 -12.24 9.47
C ASP A 171 -1.53 -12.60 10.62
N TYR A 172 -2.58 -11.83 10.81
CA TYR A 172 -3.65 -12.22 11.72
C TYR A 172 -4.60 -13.25 11.11
N SER A 173 -5.16 -13.00 9.93
CA SER A 173 -6.23 -13.81 9.36
C SER A 173 -5.79 -15.17 8.82
N LEU A 174 -4.57 -15.28 8.30
CA LEU A 174 -4.03 -16.50 7.66
C LEU A 174 -2.99 -17.22 8.52
N ASN A 175 -2.51 -16.62 9.62
CA ASN A 175 -1.51 -17.20 10.50
C ASN A 175 -2.01 -17.21 11.94
N TYR A 176 -2.05 -16.08 12.64
CA TYR A 176 -2.35 -16.01 14.07
C TYR A 176 -3.68 -16.70 14.44
N PHE A 177 -4.78 -16.40 13.75
CA PHE A 177 -6.09 -17.02 14.04
C PHE A 177 -6.19 -18.51 13.67
N GLN A 178 -5.22 -19.05 12.98
CA GLN A 178 -5.15 -20.51 12.70
C GLN A 178 -4.44 -21.27 13.81
N HIS A 179 -3.63 -20.60 14.60
CA HIS A 179 -2.72 -21.24 15.55
C HIS A 179 -2.93 -20.78 17.01
N GLU A 180 -3.43 -19.61 17.26
CA GLU A 180 -3.78 -18.97 18.56
C GLU A 180 -3.00 -19.44 19.82
N ASN A 181 -1.70 -19.76 19.68
CA ASN A 181 -0.87 -20.34 20.75
C ASN A 181 -0.12 -19.27 21.54
N ILE A 182 -0.25 -18.00 21.12
CA ILE A 182 0.50 -16.85 21.64
C ILE A 182 -0.50 -15.78 22.05
N GLU A 183 -0.22 -15.10 23.13
CA GLU A 183 -1.04 -13.96 23.56
C GLU A 183 -1.06 -12.85 22.51
N PRO A 184 -2.20 -12.17 22.29
CA PRO A 184 -2.34 -11.13 21.25
C PRO A 184 -1.29 -10.02 21.34
N ALA A 185 -0.92 -9.63 22.55
CA ALA A 185 0.08 -8.59 22.78
C ALA A 185 1.49 -9.05 22.41
N GLU A 186 1.82 -10.31 22.67
CA GLU A 186 3.11 -10.94 22.33
C GLU A 186 3.23 -11.14 20.81
N PHE A 187 2.18 -11.63 20.15
CA PHE A 187 2.16 -11.72 18.69
C PHE A 187 2.33 -10.34 18.02
N ALA A 188 1.67 -9.30 18.56
CA ALA A 188 1.82 -7.95 18.05
C ALA A 188 3.26 -7.42 18.18
N ASP A 189 3.94 -7.70 19.31
CA ASP A 189 5.35 -7.33 19.51
C ASP A 189 6.24 -8.02 18.49
N TYR A 190 6.09 -9.35 18.33
CA TYR A 190 6.84 -10.13 17.34
C TYR A 190 6.63 -9.59 15.91
N LEU A 191 5.37 -9.37 15.52
CA LEU A 191 5.03 -8.90 14.18
C LEU A 191 5.61 -7.50 13.88
N LEU A 192 5.54 -6.59 14.86
CA LEU A 192 6.07 -5.24 14.72
C LEU A 192 7.60 -5.21 14.74
N GLU A 193 8.26 -6.10 15.47
CA GLU A 193 9.71 -6.28 15.41
C GLU A 193 10.15 -6.74 14.02
N GLN A 194 9.47 -7.74 13.44
CA GLN A 194 9.73 -8.18 12.06
C GLN A 194 9.53 -7.02 11.07
N LEU A 195 8.45 -6.25 11.20
CA LEU A 195 8.20 -5.09 10.35
C LEU A 195 9.33 -4.04 10.49
N ALA A 196 9.79 -3.77 11.70
CA ALA A 196 10.87 -2.83 11.96
C ALA A 196 12.19 -3.28 11.29
N CYS A 197 12.54 -4.57 11.36
CA CYS A 197 13.70 -5.14 10.66
C CYS A 197 13.61 -4.92 9.13
N LYS A 198 12.43 -5.16 8.54
CA LYS A 198 12.20 -4.95 7.11
C LYS A 198 12.34 -3.46 6.72
N ILE A 199 11.82 -2.55 7.55
CA ILE A 199 11.97 -1.11 7.33
C ILE A 199 13.45 -0.69 7.38
N LYS A 200 14.25 -1.25 8.29
CA LYS A 200 15.70 -1.00 8.36
C LYS A 200 16.39 -1.41 7.05
N THR A 201 16.05 -2.57 6.49
CA THR A 201 16.59 -3.00 5.19
C THR A 201 16.24 -2.01 4.07
N ILE A 202 15.00 -1.53 4.01
CA ILE A 202 14.58 -0.52 3.03
C ILE A 202 15.33 0.81 3.24
N TYR A 203 15.58 1.20 4.50
CA TYR A 203 16.39 2.38 4.84
C TYR A 203 17.84 2.26 4.36
N GLU A 204 18.48 1.10 4.54
CA GLU A 204 19.85 0.82 4.08
C GLU A 204 19.96 0.91 2.55
N LEU A 205 18.90 0.58 1.82
CA LEU A 205 18.79 0.76 0.37
C LEU A 205 18.62 2.24 -0.07
N GLY A 206 18.59 3.19 0.87
CA GLY A 206 18.55 4.63 0.58
C GLY A 206 17.25 5.35 0.89
N ALA A 207 16.24 4.63 1.38
CA ALA A 207 14.95 5.22 1.75
C ALA A 207 15.05 6.13 2.98
N ARG A 208 14.27 7.24 2.99
CA ARG A 208 14.26 8.20 4.10
C ARG A 208 12.87 8.71 4.50
N LYS A 209 11.84 8.54 3.66
CA LYS A 209 10.48 9.04 3.95
C LYS A 209 9.49 7.90 3.92
N PHE A 210 9.00 7.51 5.09
CA PHE A 210 8.19 6.31 5.28
C PHE A 210 6.76 6.64 5.67
N ILE A 211 5.80 5.90 5.10
CA ILE A 211 4.41 5.84 5.53
C ILE A 211 4.15 4.40 5.91
N VAL A 212 3.85 4.13 7.18
CA VAL A 212 3.73 2.77 7.72
C VAL A 212 2.35 2.55 8.32
N GLY A 213 1.69 1.46 7.95
CA GLY A 213 0.42 1.03 8.54
C GLY A 213 0.41 -0.47 8.78
N THR A 214 -0.42 -0.90 9.75
CA THR A 214 -0.65 -2.29 10.11
C THR A 214 -2.11 -2.71 9.87
N ALA A 215 -2.50 -3.85 10.42
CA ALA A 215 -3.86 -4.38 10.33
C ALA A 215 -4.93 -3.39 10.82
N ASN A 216 -6.07 -3.42 10.14
CA ASN A 216 -7.29 -2.70 10.52
C ASN A 216 -8.16 -3.59 11.43
N GLN A 217 -9.39 -3.16 11.76
CA GLN A 217 -10.39 -3.94 12.51
C GLN A 217 -10.87 -5.14 11.67
N LEU A 218 -10.16 -6.25 11.74
CA LEU A 218 -10.48 -7.46 10.98
C LEU A 218 -11.82 -8.09 11.41
N GLY A 219 -12.16 -7.96 12.68
CA GLY A 219 -13.45 -8.43 13.19
C GLY A 219 -14.64 -7.73 12.56
N CYS A 220 -14.46 -6.54 11.99
CA CYS A 220 -15.54 -5.81 11.31
C CYS A 220 -15.57 -6.05 9.79
N SER A 221 -14.77 -6.97 9.25
CA SER A 221 -14.97 -7.43 7.86
C SER A 221 -16.37 -8.05 7.70
N PRO A 222 -16.97 -8.00 6.51
CA PRO A 222 -18.33 -8.52 6.30
C PRO A 222 -18.50 -9.98 6.68
N SER A 223 -17.46 -10.80 6.56
CA SER A 223 -17.49 -12.22 6.96
C SER A 223 -17.44 -12.44 8.47
N GLN A 224 -17.03 -11.45 9.27
CA GLN A 224 -16.87 -11.54 10.72
C GLN A 224 -17.96 -10.81 11.53
N PHE A 225 -18.90 -10.16 10.86
CA PHE A 225 -20.07 -9.50 11.49
C PHE A 225 -19.70 -8.53 12.62
N CYS A 226 -18.59 -7.83 12.53
CA CYS A 226 -18.06 -6.92 13.56
C CYS A 226 -17.79 -7.62 14.91
N ASN A 227 -17.08 -8.75 14.88
CA ASN A 227 -16.69 -9.49 16.07
C ASN A 227 -15.61 -8.71 16.87
N GLU A 228 -16.00 -8.18 18.02
CA GLU A 228 -15.12 -7.38 18.88
C GLU A 228 -14.01 -8.20 19.54
N ILE A 229 -14.17 -9.51 19.74
CA ILE A 229 -13.09 -10.38 20.26
C ILE A 229 -11.95 -10.42 19.26
N ILE A 230 -12.24 -10.53 17.97
CA ILE A 230 -11.22 -10.48 16.91
C ILE A 230 -10.55 -9.09 16.89
N ASN A 231 -11.32 -8.01 17.01
CA ASN A 231 -10.75 -6.66 17.06
C ASN A 231 -9.83 -6.46 18.26
N GLN A 232 -10.18 -6.99 19.43
CA GLN A 232 -9.33 -6.94 20.64
C GLN A 232 -8.01 -7.69 20.44
N LYS A 233 -8.00 -8.80 19.71
CA LYS A 233 -6.77 -9.54 19.39
C LYS A 233 -5.86 -8.80 18.41
N VAL A 234 -6.43 -8.03 17.49
CA VAL A 234 -5.67 -7.24 16.49
C VAL A 234 -5.20 -5.88 17.05
N LYS A 235 -5.97 -5.31 17.98
CA LYS A 235 -5.75 -3.96 18.51
C LYS A 235 -4.32 -3.69 19.02
N PRO A 236 -3.64 -4.63 19.73
CA PRO A 236 -2.30 -4.41 20.21
C PRO A 236 -1.29 -3.97 19.15
N SER A 237 -1.38 -4.45 17.91
CA SER A 237 -0.48 -4.02 16.85
C SER A 237 -0.69 -2.56 16.44
N SER A 238 -1.93 -2.08 16.46
CA SER A 238 -2.26 -0.67 16.20
C SER A 238 -1.80 0.23 17.35
N ASP A 239 -2.00 -0.19 18.60
CA ASP A 239 -1.64 0.58 19.79
C ASP A 239 -0.13 0.70 19.96
N LYS A 240 0.64 -0.33 19.60
CA LYS A 240 2.10 -0.37 19.76
C LYS A 240 2.86 0.25 18.57
N LEU A 241 2.25 0.34 17.38
CA LEU A 241 2.88 0.90 16.19
C LEU A 241 3.49 2.29 16.40
N PRO A 242 2.85 3.27 17.08
CA PRO A 242 3.43 4.59 17.33
C PRO A 242 4.78 4.54 18.04
N ASN A 243 4.93 3.66 19.03
CA ASN A 243 6.17 3.49 19.79
C ASN A 243 7.29 2.88 18.92
N VAL A 244 6.95 1.89 18.09
CA VAL A 244 7.90 1.29 17.13
C VAL A 244 8.37 2.33 16.11
N ILE A 245 7.47 3.14 15.59
CA ILE A 245 7.81 4.24 14.67
C ILE A 245 8.68 5.28 15.33
N GLN A 246 8.41 5.65 16.59
CA GLN A 246 9.25 6.59 17.36
C GLN A 246 10.67 6.03 17.58
N LYS A 247 10.78 4.73 17.87
CA LYS A 247 12.07 4.04 18.00
C LYS A 247 12.85 4.09 16.68
N LEU A 248 12.21 3.71 15.56
CA LEU A 248 12.83 3.79 14.24
C LEU A 248 13.22 5.23 13.85
N GLN A 249 12.40 6.24 14.19
CA GLN A 249 12.72 7.65 13.95
C GLN A 249 14.01 8.07 14.68
N ASN A 250 14.24 7.55 15.88
CA ASN A 250 15.44 7.86 16.68
C ASN A 250 16.68 7.11 16.18
N GLU A 251 16.52 5.86 15.74
CA GLU A 251 17.61 5.00 15.29
C GLU A 251 18.08 5.31 13.85
N LEU A 252 17.16 5.66 12.96
CA LEU A 252 17.43 5.81 11.53
C LEU A 252 17.64 7.29 11.16
N SER A 253 18.89 7.72 11.27
CA SER A 253 19.29 9.12 11.02
C SER A 253 18.87 9.63 9.65
N GLY A 254 18.38 10.88 9.61
CA GLY A 254 17.93 11.54 8.37
C GLY A 254 16.63 10.97 7.80
N SER A 255 15.94 10.06 8.49
CA SER A 255 14.64 9.57 8.06
C SER A 255 13.48 10.40 8.63
N SER A 256 12.29 10.23 8.04
CA SER A 256 11.04 10.81 8.52
C SER A 256 9.93 9.78 8.37
N PHE A 257 9.17 9.59 9.43
CA PHE A 257 8.11 8.60 9.51
C PHE A 257 6.74 9.21 9.69
N VAL A 258 5.76 8.58 9.07
CA VAL A 258 4.33 8.77 9.31
C VAL A 258 3.72 7.40 9.54
N TYR A 259 2.94 7.22 10.61
CA TYR A 259 2.12 6.03 10.76
C TYR A 259 0.65 6.30 10.45
N VAL A 260 -0.04 5.26 9.95
CA VAL A 260 -1.45 5.30 9.56
C VAL A 260 -2.27 4.60 10.65
N ASP A 261 -3.05 5.35 11.41
CA ASP A 261 -3.94 4.86 12.47
C ASP A 261 -5.30 4.44 11.87
N SER A 262 -5.29 3.44 11.01
CA SER A 262 -6.49 2.97 10.31
C SER A 262 -7.50 2.32 11.27
N PHE A 263 -7.04 1.65 12.32
CA PHE A 263 -7.88 0.99 13.32
C PHE A 263 -8.82 1.99 14.02
N ASN A 264 -8.27 3.06 14.60
CA ASN A 264 -9.05 4.08 15.28
C ASN A 264 -9.83 4.98 14.30
N PHE A 265 -9.29 5.19 13.09
CA PHE A 265 -10.02 5.96 12.09
C PHE A 265 -11.27 5.23 11.59
N PHE A 266 -11.21 3.91 11.46
CA PHE A 266 -12.40 3.12 11.14
C PHE A 266 -13.46 3.19 12.25
N ASN A 267 -13.06 3.21 13.54
CA ASN A 267 -13.99 3.46 14.66
C ASN A 267 -14.76 4.78 14.49
N ARG A 268 -14.08 5.84 14.05
CA ARG A 268 -14.75 7.13 13.77
C ARG A 268 -15.79 7.02 12.66
N ILE A 269 -15.47 6.25 11.60
CA ILE A 269 -16.41 6.00 10.49
C ILE A 269 -17.58 5.17 10.99
N ARG A 270 -17.33 4.11 11.77
CA ARG A 270 -18.31 3.19 12.30
C ARG A 270 -19.32 3.90 13.22
N ASN A 271 -18.83 4.81 14.07
CA ASN A 271 -19.68 5.57 14.99
C ASN A 271 -20.50 6.69 14.30
N SER A 272 -20.16 7.07 13.09
CA SER A 272 -20.85 8.15 12.37
C SER A 272 -20.84 7.93 10.84
N PRO A 273 -21.34 6.79 10.34
CA PRO A 273 -21.16 6.40 8.93
C PRO A 273 -21.78 7.40 7.95
N LYS A 274 -22.95 7.96 8.29
CA LYS A 274 -23.64 8.96 7.46
C LYS A 274 -22.81 10.23 7.25
N LYS A 275 -22.02 10.65 8.27
CA LYS A 275 -21.09 11.79 8.18
C LYS A 275 -20.01 11.58 7.11
N TYR A 276 -19.63 10.34 6.88
CA TYR A 276 -18.66 9.94 5.86
C TYR A 276 -19.33 9.52 4.54
N GLY A 277 -20.66 9.61 4.45
CA GLY A 277 -21.42 9.33 3.24
C GLY A 277 -21.88 7.88 3.08
N PHE A 278 -21.63 7.01 4.09
CA PHE A 278 -22.00 5.60 4.05
C PHE A 278 -23.38 5.34 4.64
N THR A 279 -24.12 4.46 4.00
CA THR A 279 -25.34 3.86 4.53
C THR A 279 -25.16 2.39 4.89
N ASN A 280 -24.05 1.78 4.39
CA ASN A 280 -23.71 0.40 4.67
C ASN A 280 -22.21 0.26 4.97
N ILE A 281 -21.91 -0.21 6.20
CA ILE A 281 -20.56 -0.44 6.70
C ILE A 281 -20.34 -1.86 7.20
N THR A 282 -21.30 -2.76 6.98
CA THR A 282 -21.25 -4.16 7.45
C THR A 282 -21.38 -5.17 6.32
N LYS A 283 -22.16 -4.86 5.27
CA LYS A 283 -22.33 -5.74 4.11
C LYS A 283 -21.38 -5.35 2.99
N PRO A 284 -20.88 -6.31 2.21
CA PRO A 284 -20.07 -6.01 1.03
C PRO A 284 -20.96 -5.46 -0.11
N CYS A 285 -20.39 -4.61 -0.95
CA CYS A 285 -21.05 -4.13 -2.16
C CYS A 285 -21.09 -5.20 -3.26
N TYR A 286 -20.02 -5.98 -3.37
CA TYR A 286 -19.88 -7.12 -4.26
C TYR A 286 -19.84 -8.43 -3.47
N GLN A 287 -20.73 -9.33 -3.84
CA GLN A 287 -20.78 -10.68 -3.33
C GLN A 287 -20.84 -11.63 -4.52
N GLU A 288 -19.77 -12.40 -4.70
CA GLU A 288 -19.59 -13.30 -5.82
C GLU A 288 -20.76 -14.26 -6.00
N GLY A 289 -21.27 -14.38 -7.23
CA GLY A 289 -22.40 -15.24 -7.56
C GLY A 289 -23.75 -14.79 -7.02
N VAL A 290 -23.81 -13.71 -6.24
CA VAL A 290 -25.04 -13.26 -5.56
C VAL A 290 -25.48 -11.86 -6.01
N SER A 291 -24.66 -10.84 -5.80
CA SER A 291 -25.08 -9.46 -6.06
C SER A 291 -23.94 -8.46 -6.23
N LEU A 292 -24.26 -7.37 -6.94
CA LEU A 292 -23.51 -6.13 -6.95
C LEU A 292 -24.44 -5.00 -6.50
N CYS A 293 -24.01 -4.20 -5.53
CA CYS A 293 -24.80 -3.09 -5.03
C CYS A 293 -25.04 -2.01 -6.10
N SER A 294 -26.19 -1.36 -6.06
CA SER A 294 -26.57 -0.32 -7.03
C SER A 294 -25.77 0.97 -6.87
N ASN A 295 -25.35 1.32 -5.65
CA ASN A 295 -24.61 2.54 -5.35
C ASN A 295 -23.36 2.28 -4.50
N ARG A 296 -22.25 2.01 -5.16
CA ARG A 296 -20.95 1.71 -4.54
C ARG A 296 -20.42 2.81 -3.61
N LYS A 297 -20.81 4.06 -3.83
CA LYS A 297 -20.41 5.19 -2.99
C LYS A 297 -21.04 5.16 -1.58
N LYS A 298 -22.07 4.33 -1.38
CA LYS A 298 -22.78 4.18 -0.11
C LYS A 298 -22.29 3.02 0.74
N TYR A 299 -21.39 2.20 0.20
CA TYR A 299 -20.82 1.03 0.87
C TYR A 299 -19.38 1.29 1.27
N TYR A 300 -19.02 0.85 2.50
CA TYR A 300 -17.63 0.91 2.96
C TYR A 300 -16.82 -0.25 2.41
N PHE A 301 -17.32 -1.49 2.53
CA PHE A 301 -16.66 -2.68 2.02
C PHE A 301 -17.02 -2.96 0.57
N TRP A 302 -16.01 -3.38 -0.20
CA TRP A 302 -16.19 -3.84 -1.55
C TRP A 302 -16.63 -5.30 -1.58
N ASP A 303 -15.87 -6.20 -0.96
CA ASP A 303 -16.10 -7.63 -0.97
C ASP A 303 -16.19 -8.24 0.45
N LYS A 304 -16.48 -9.55 0.51
CA LYS A 304 -16.63 -10.30 1.77
C LYS A 304 -15.34 -10.42 2.59
N HIS A 305 -14.17 -10.24 1.96
CA HIS A 305 -12.87 -10.35 2.59
C HIS A 305 -12.44 -9.06 3.32
N GLY A 306 -13.26 -8.01 3.24
CA GLY A 306 -13.01 -6.75 3.93
C GLY A 306 -12.23 -5.74 3.11
N HIS A 307 -12.00 -6.00 1.83
CA HIS A 307 -11.47 -4.97 0.94
C HIS A 307 -12.45 -3.80 0.84
N THR A 308 -11.92 -2.58 0.79
CA THR A 308 -12.76 -1.38 0.84
C THR A 308 -13.10 -0.85 -0.55
N THR A 309 -14.23 -0.14 -0.64
CA THR A 309 -14.60 0.56 -1.88
C THR A 309 -13.66 1.74 -2.14
N GLU A 310 -13.54 2.15 -3.40
CA GLU A 310 -12.83 3.39 -3.76
C GLU A 310 -13.39 4.61 -3.01
N ALA A 311 -14.69 4.61 -2.68
CA ALA A 311 -15.31 5.66 -1.89
C ALA A 311 -14.71 5.76 -0.48
N ALA A 312 -14.51 4.63 0.20
CA ALA A 312 -13.83 4.58 1.48
C ALA A 312 -12.36 4.98 1.34
N ILE A 313 -11.66 4.42 0.36
CA ILE A 313 -10.25 4.72 0.09
C ILE A 313 -10.02 6.23 -0.16
N LYS A 314 -10.93 6.91 -0.86
CA LYS A 314 -10.86 8.37 -1.08
C LYS A 314 -10.88 9.16 0.23
N ILE A 315 -11.67 8.73 1.21
CA ILE A 315 -11.72 9.38 2.53
C ILE A 315 -10.38 9.20 3.25
N TYR A 316 -9.85 7.97 3.29
CA TYR A 316 -8.54 7.68 3.86
C TYR A 316 -7.44 8.49 3.18
N ALA A 317 -7.38 8.49 1.85
CA ALA A 317 -6.37 9.22 1.09
C ALA A 317 -6.45 10.74 1.28
N LYS A 318 -7.65 11.32 1.38
CA LYS A 318 -7.85 12.73 1.68
C LYS A 318 -7.35 13.06 3.08
N GLU A 319 -7.76 12.27 4.08
CA GLU A 319 -7.44 12.52 5.47
C GLU A 319 -5.94 12.33 5.75
N CYS A 320 -5.33 11.27 5.22
CA CYS A 320 -3.91 11.01 5.41
C CYS A 320 -3.02 12.01 4.66
N PHE A 321 -3.45 12.48 3.48
CA PHE A 321 -2.66 13.42 2.70
C PHE A 321 -2.64 14.84 3.29
N SER A 322 -3.78 15.34 3.77
CA SER A 322 -3.90 16.75 4.21
C SER A 322 -4.70 16.96 5.49
N GLY A 323 -5.27 15.90 6.07
CA GLY A 323 -5.97 15.95 7.35
C GLY A 323 -5.04 15.78 8.54
N SER A 324 -5.66 15.50 9.71
CA SER A 324 -4.97 15.39 11.00
C SER A 324 -5.50 14.25 11.89
N LYS A 325 -6.35 13.35 11.33
CA LYS A 325 -7.08 12.35 12.14
C LYS A 325 -6.71 10.91 11.83
N LEU A 326 -5.84 10.68 10.84
CA LEU A 326 -5.49 9.35 10.36
C LEU A 326 -3.98 9.13 10.33
N CYS A 327 -3.20 10.11 9.90
CA CYS A 327 -1.76 10.00 9.73
C CYS A 327 -1.02 10.89 10.73
N PHE A 328 -0.05 10.32 11.46
CA PHE A 328 0.69 10.96 12.55
C PHE A 328 2.20 10.66 12.49
N PRO A 329 3.08 11.53 13.07
CA PRO A 329 2.78 12.81 13.71
C PRO A 329 2.45 13.93 12.73
N MET A 330 2.57 13.67 11.44
CA MET A 330 2.26 14.62 10.37
C MET A 330 1.51 13.93 9.23
N ASN A 331 0.88 14.71 8.34
CA ASN A 331 0.26 14.17 7.14
C ASN A 331 1.27 14.00 5.99
N ILE A 332 0.87 13.25 4.96
CA ILE A 332 1.74 12.93 3.80
C ILE A 332 2.20 14.19 3.06
N LYS A 333 1.38 15.24 2.98
CA LYS A 333 1.77 16.50 2.33
C LYS A 333 2.93 17.17 3.05
N LYS A 334 2.96 17.14 4.39
CA LYS A 334 4.08 17.64 5.20
C LYS A 334 5.31 16.75 5.03
N LEU A 335 5.15 15.42 5.08
CA LEU A 335 6.24 14.46 4.84
C LEU A 335 6.87 14.67 3.45
N ALA A 336 6.07 14.82 2.40
CA ALA A 336 6.57 15.04 1.04
C ALA A 336 7.44 16.31 0.95
N ARG A 337 7.06 17.37 1.68
CA ARG A 337 7.75 18.67 1.71
C ARG A 337 8.86 18.78 2.74
N SER A 338 9.00 17.81 3.66
CA SER A 338 10.05 17.86 4.66
C SER A 338 11.43 17.86 4.01
N TYR A 339 12.25 18.83 4.37
CA TYR A 339 13.67 18.82 4.06
C TYR A 339 14.33 17.80 4.99
N LEU A 340 14.94 16.79 4.43
CA LEU A 340 15.86 15.94 5.18
C LEU A 340 17.03 16.85 5.53
N LYS A 341 17.38 16.99 6.80
CA LYS A 341 18.65 17.64 7.18
C LYS A 341 19.74 16.86 6.44
N ASP A 342 20.42 17.54 5.52
CA ASP A 342 21.48 16.91 4.74
C ASP A 342 22.55 16.39 5.73
N SER A 343 22.53 15.09 5.96
CA SER A 343 23.67 14.36 6.56
C SER A 343 24.77 14.11 5.48
N LEU A 344 24.76 14.92 4.44
CA LEU A 344 25.76 14.95 3.37
C LEU A 344 26.74 16.13 3.65
N LYS A 345 27.31 16.17 4.86
CA LYS A 345 28.63 16.76 5.08
C LYS A 345 29.59 15.59 5.17
N GLU A 346 30.42 15.49 4.13
CA GLU A 346 31.59 14.65 3.86
C GLU A 346 31.41 13.65 2.76
#